data_464c851d8ab4f4b2518bb7a948726655
#
_entry.id   464c851d8ab4f4b2518bb7a948726655
#
_cell.length_a   1.000
_cell.length_b   1.000
_cell.length_c   1.000
_cell.angle_alpha   90.00
_cell.angle_beta   90.00
_cell.angle_gamma   90.00
#
_symmetry.space_group_name_H-M   'P 1'
#
loop_
_entity.id
_entity.type
_entity.pdbx_description
1 polymer ?
#
loop_
_entity_poly.entity_id
_entity_poly.type
_entity_poly.pdbx_seq_one_letter_code
_entity_poly.pdbx_strand_id
1 'polypeptide(L)'
;EERIGRHQLLPFLILAHSNQQVFGFQETRGHWTTVALGPNETVSQLRGHGHVAVAITNERALGFSTYTGGFFGLDWTPHERVLAVDGSQNGMVVRTSSRTVIFKSQSTGWTEVR
;
A
#
# COMPACT_ATOMS: atom_id res chain seq x y z
N GLU A 1 4.28 22.31 5.32
CA GLU A 1 5.50 21.63 5.76
C GLU A 1 5.30 20.12 5.78
N GLU A 2 6.21 19.38 5.16
CA GLU A 2 6.12 17.94 5.09
C GLU A 2 6.60 17.30 6.40
N ARG A 3 5.85 16.32 6.89
CA ARG A 3 6.19 15.62 8.12
C ARG A 3 6.18 14.12 7.86
N ILE A 4 7.23 13.43 8.35
CA ILE A 4 7.31 11.99 8.24
C ILE A 4 6.35 11.37 9.27
N GLY A 5 5.51 10.45 8.80
CA GLY A 5 4.60 9.72 9.65
C GLY A 5 5.10 8.33 9.98
N ARG A 6 4.31 7.32 9.65
CA ARG A 6 4.62 5.93 9.94
C ARG A 6 5.62 5.35 8.96
N HIS A 7 6.24 4.23 9.35
CA HIS A 7 7.06 3.46 8.43
C HIS A 7 6.91 1.98 8.74
N GLN A 8 7.19 1.12 7.75
CA GLN A 8 7.15 -0.32 7.87
C GLN A 8 8.44 -0.86 7.25
N LEU A 9 9.27 -1.51 8.06
CA LEU A 9 10.52 -2.11 7.61
C LEU A 9 10.30 -3.60 7.41
N LEU A 10 10.59 -4.08 6.21
CA LEU A 10 10.52 -5.48 5.86
C LEU A 10 11.88 -5.92 5.32
N PRO A 11 12.18 -7.24 5.27
CA PRO A 11 13.50 -7.67 4.82
C PRO A 11 13.88 -7.19 3.43
N PHE A 12 12.89 -6.97 2.55
CA PHE A 12 13.15 -6.66 1.14
C PHE A 12 12.64 -5.31 0.69
N LEU A 13 11.92 -4.60 1.55
CA LEU A 13 11.39 -3.29 1.20
C LEU A 13 11.15 -2.44 2.44
N ILE A 14 11.05 -1.15 2.21
CA ILE A 14 10.66 -0.19 3.24
C ILE A 14 9.48 0.58 2.69
N LEU A 15 8.45 0.75 3.52
CA LEU A 15 7.32 1.60 3.19
C LEU A 15 7.22 2.69 4.25
N ALA A 16 7.10 3.93 3.81
CA ALA A 16 7.00 5.07 4.72
C ALA A 16 6.08 6.11 4.12
N HIS A 17 5.62 7.05 4.92
CA HIS A 17 4.82 8.14 4.41
C HIS A 17 5.09 9.41 5.17
N SER A 18 4.81 10.52 4.51
CA SER A 18 4.67 11.83 5.13
C SER A 18 3.21 12.26 5.01
N ASN A 19 2.94 13.51 5.35
CA ASN A 19 1.60 14.07 5.12
C ASN A 19 1.38 14.46 3.65
N GLN A 20 2.36 14.30 2.79
CA GLN A 20 2.28 14.72 1.38
C GLN A 20 2.50 13.58 0.40
N GLN A 21 3.15 12.49 0.80
CA GLN A 21 3.46 11.41 -0.13
C GLN A 21 3.74 10.10 0.58
N VAL A 22 3.68 9.01 -0.18
CA VAL A 22 4.07 7.68 0.27
C VAL A 22 5.35 7.29 -0.45
N PHE A 23 6.29 6.71 0.29
CA PHE A 23 7.60 6.31 -0.22
C PHE A 23 7.75 4.80 -0.17
N GLY A 24 8.27 4.21 -1.22
CA GLY A 24 8.62 2.79 -1.23
C GLY A 24 10.06 2.61 -1.65
N PHE A 25 10.80 1.79 -0.91
CA PHE A 25 12.18 1.47 -1.23
C PHE A 25 12.30 -0.02 -1.50
N GLN A 26 12.84 -0.37 -2.68
CA GLN A 26 13.10 -1.76 -3.03
C GLN A 26 14.58 -2.05 -2.82
N GLU A 27 14.88 -2.98 -1.91
CA GLU A 27 16.25 -3.34 -1.65
C GLU A 27 16.95 -3.90 -2.89
N THR A 28 16.22 -4.71 -3.66
CA THR A 28 16.78 -5.36 -4.85
C THR A 28 17.21 -4.38 -5.93
N ARG A 29 16.60 -3.21 -5.99
CA ARG A 29 16.92 -2.19 -7.01
C ARG A 29 17.61 -0.97 -6.44
N GLY A 30 17.62 -0.83 -5.13
CA GLY A 30 18.34 0.23 -4.45
C GLY A 30 17.83 1.63 -4.73
N HIS A 31 16.54 1.81 -5.03
CA HIS A 31 16.00 3.15 -5.25
C HIS A 31 14.61 3.32 -4.65
N TRP A 32 14.24 4.59 -4.47
CA TRP A 32 12.95 4.98 -3.91
C TRP A 32 11.95 5.28 -5.02
N THR A 33 10.70 4.91 -4.77
CA THR A 33 9.56 5.30 -5.59
C THR A 33 8.60 6.07 -4.68
N THR A 34 8.00 7.12 -5.21
CA THR A 34 7.05 7.93 -4.43
C THR A 34 5.74 8.09 -5.16
N VAL A 35 4.69 8.32 -4.39
CA VAL A 35 3.40 8.70 -4.93
C VAL A 35 2.84 9.83 -4.08
N ALA A 36 2.33 10.87 -4.75
CA ALA A 36 1.80 12.04 -4.06
C ALA A 36 0.42 11.73 -3.49
N LEU A 37 0.16 12.24 -2.29
CA LEU A 37 -1.16 12.20 -1.69
C LEU A 37 -1.99 13.40 -2.17
N GLY A 38 -3.30 13.21 -2.29
CA GLY A 38 -4.20 14.30 -2.61
C GLY A 38 -4.32 15.30 -1.48
N PRO A 39 -4.97 16.46 -1.73
CA PRO A 39 -5.01 17.54 -0.72
C PRO A 39 -5.73 17.15 0.58
N ASN A 40 -6.67 16.21 0.52
CA ASN A 40 -7.41 15.78 1.70
C ASN A 40 -7.16 14.31 1.99
N GLU A 41 -6.11 13.74 1.41
CA GLU A 41 -5.80 12.33 1.58
C GLU A 41 -4.85 12.13 2.75
N THR A 42 -5.20 11.19 3.64
CA THR A 42 -4.38 10.86 4.80
C THR A 42 -4.17 9.36 4.87
N VAL A 43 -2.98 8.95 5.29
CA VAL A 43 -2.65 7.55 5.48
C VAL A 43 -3.12 7.11 6.86
N SER A 44 -3.94 6.06 6.90
CA SER A 44 -4.45 5.53 8.16
C SER A 44 -3.63 4.34 8.66
N GLN A 45 -3.03 3.56 7.77
CA GLN A 45 -2.16 2.45 8.19
C GLN A 45 -1.22 2.05 7.07
N LEU A 46 -0.09 1.49 7.50
CA LEU A 46 0.87 0.82 6.64
C LEU A 46 0.96 -0.62 7.12
N ARG A 47 0.87 -1.56 6.20
CA ARG A 47 0.99 -2.99 6.49
C ARG A 47 1.88 -3.65 5.46
N GLY A 48 2.65 -4.63 5.89
CA GLY A 48 3.49 -5.36 4.97
C GLY A 48 3.80 -6.75 5.47
N HIS A 49 4.15 -7.63 4.53
CA HIS A 49 4.55 -9.01 4.83
C HIS A 49 5.39 -9.52 3.68
N GLY A 50 6.59 -10.01 3.99
CA GLY A 50 7.47 -10.58 2.97
C GLY A 50 7.85 -9.55 1.91
N HIS A 51 7.36 -9.77 0.70
CA HIS A 51 7.74 -8.97 -0.47
C HIS A 51 6.72 -7.93 -0.86
N VAL A 52 5.65 -7.77 -0.10
CA VAL A 52 4.57 -6.83 -0.43
C VAL A 52 4.22 -5.96 0.74
N ALA A 53 3.73 -4.78 0.44
CA ALA A 53 3.24 -3.85 1.45
C ALA A 53 2.10 -3.03 0.87
N VAL A 54 1.28 -2.47 1.74
CA VAL A 54 0.16 -1.65 1.33
C VAL A 54 0.03 -0.46 2.26
N ALA A 55 -0.24 0.70 1.66
CA ALA A 55 -0.62 1.91 2.38
C ALA A 55 -2.12 2.11 2.21
N ILE A 56 -2.82 2.28 3.32
CA ILE A 56 -4.26 2.51 3.30
C ILE A 56 -4.49 3.99 3.58
N THR A 57 -5.19 4.65 2.67
CA THR A 57 -5.59 6.04 2.86
C THR A 57 -7.11 6.12 2.94
N ASN A 58 -7.61 7.30 3.23
CA ASN A 58 -9.06 7.52 3.22
C ASN A 58 -9.65 7.51 1.81
N GLU A 59 -8.82 7.47 0.76
CA GLU A 59 -9.28 7.53 -0.62
C GLU A 59 -8.96 6.28 -1.42
N ARG A 60 -7.91 5.53 -1.04
CA ARG A 60 -7.45 4.40 -1.85
C ARG A 60 -6.53 3.49 -1.06
N ALA A 61 -6.25 2.34 -1.66
CA ALA A 61 -5.17 1.46 -1.23
C ALA A 61 -4.02 1.58 -2.23
N LEU A 62 -2.79 1.60 -1.72
CA LEU A 62 -1.59 1.71 -2.56
C LEU A 62 -0.74 0.48 -2.29
N GLY A 63 -0.63 -0.41 -3.27
CA GLY A 63 0.17 -1.63 -3.16
C GLY A 63 1.57 -1.42 -3.69
N PHE A 64 2.56 -2.01 -3.02
CA PHE A 64 3.96 -1.89 -3.39
C PHE A 64 4.63 -3.26 -3.24
N SER A 65 5.44 -3.66 -4.20
CA SER A 65 6.08 -4.96 -4.22
C SER A 65 7.56 -4.83 -4.57
N THR A 66 8.40 -5.71 -3.99
CA THR A 66 9.81 -5.75 -4.36
C THR A 66 10.04 -6.21 -5.80
N TYR A 67 9.07 -6.90 -6.39
CA TYR A 67 9.26 -7.49 -7.72
C TYR A 67 8.87 -6.56 -8.84
N THR A 68 7.83 -5.76 -8.64
CA THR A 68 7.28 -4.96 -9.75
C THR A 68 7.70 -3.51 -9.71
N GLY A 69 8.01 -2.98 -8.53
CA GLY A 69 8.31 -1.56 -8.38
C GLY A 69 7.08 -0.69 -8.60
N GLY A 70 7.14 0.55 -8.14
CA GLY A 70 6.03 1.47 -8.29
C GLY A 70 4.86 1.13 -7.38
N PHE A 71 3.88 2.00 -7.39
CA PHE A 71 2.66 1.83 -6.60
C PHE A 71 1.48 1.54 -7.50
N PHE A 72 0.61 0.65 -7.04
CA PHE A 72 -0.61 0.29 -7.75
C PHE A 72 -1.79 0.67 -6.86
N GLY A 73 -2.60 1.61 -7.33
CA GLY A 73 -3.69 2.17 -6.56
C GLY A 73 -5.02 1.48 -6.83
N LEU A 74 -5.86 1.44 -5.78
CA LEU A 74 -7.24 0.99 -5.88
C LEU A 74 -8.09 1.99 -5.14
N ASP A 75 -8.94 2.73 -5.85
CA ASP A 75 -9.79 3.74 -5.24
C ASP A 75 -10.96 3.12 -4.50
N TRP A 76 -11.26 3.67 -3.33
CA TRP A 76 -12.44 3.24 -2.58
C TRP A 76 -13.72 3.77 -3.23
N THR A 77 -14.78 3.00 -3.14
CA THR A 77 -16.11 3.48 -3.52
C THR A 77 -16.66 4.36 -2.37
N PRO A 78 -17.68 5.20 -2.65
CA PRO A 78 -18.27 6.00 -1.58
C PRO A 78 -18.75 5.13 -0.42
N HIS A 79 -18.42 5.55 0.79
CA HIS A 79 -18.80 4.88 2.04
C HIS A 79 -18.15 3.53 2.28
N GLU A 80 -17.19 3.14 1.44
CA GLU A 80 -16.42 1.91 1.65
C GLU A 80 -15.45 2.10 2.81
N ARG A 81 -15.43 1.13 3.74
CA ARG A 81 -14.54 1.18 4.91
C ARG A 81 -13.67 -0.07 4.96
N VAL A 82 -12.41 0.12 5.32
CA VAL A 82 -11.49 -0.99 5.50
C VAL A 82 -11.78 -1.65 6.84
N LEU A 83 -12.03 -2.96 6.82
CA LEU A 83 -12.33 -3.75 8.02
C LEU A 83 -11.12 -4.53 8.50
N ALA A 84 -10.28 -5.03 7.60
CA ALA A 84 -9.12 -5.83 7.95
C ALA A 84 -8.08 -5.77 6.85
N VAL A 85 -6.80 -5.84 7.26
CA VAL A 85 -5.67 -5.94 6.35
C VAL A 85 -4.81 -7.08 6.84
N ASP A 86 -4.66 -8.12 6.01
CA ASP A 86 -3.89 -9.30 6.35
C ASP A 86 -2.85 -9.57 5.28
N GLY A 87 -1.71 -10.11 5.69
CA GLY A 87 -0.63 -10.40 4.76
C GLY A 87 -0.24 -11.86 4.78
N SER A 88 0.20 -12.33 3.62
CA SER A 88 0.94 -13.56 3.48
C SER A 88 2.23 -13.22 2.75
N GLN A 89 3.11 -14.20 2.57
CA GLN A 89 4.42 -13.93 2.02
C GLN A 89 4.37 -13.30 0.62
N ASN A 90 3.34 -13.61 -0.17
CA ASN A 90 3.24 -13.17 -1.55
C ASN A 90 2.03 -12.31 -1.85
N GLY A 91 1.31 -11.85 -0.84
CA GLY A 91 0.15 -11.03 -1.10
C GLY A 91 -0.42 -10.36 0.13
N MET A 92 -1.13 -9.27 -0.10
CA MET A 92 -1.87 -8.55 0.92
C MET A 92 -3.35 -8.62 0.59
N VAL A 93 -4.16 -8.94 1.60
CA VAL A 93 -5.61 -9.03 1.46
C VAL A 93 -6.21 -7.88 2.25
N VAL A 94 -7.03 -7.08 1.59
CA VAL A 94 -7.77 -6.00 2.24
C VAL A 94 -9.25 -6.32 2.15
N ARG A 95 -9.87 -6.43 3.31
CA ARG A 95 -11.31 -6.67 3.39
C ARG A 95 -12.00 -5.37 3.77
N THR A 96 -12.98 -5.00 2.96
CA THR A 96 -13.75 -3.77 3.20
C THR A 96 -15.21 -4.11 3.47
N SER A 97 -15.99 -3.08 3.74
CA SER A 97 -17.42 -3.24 3.97
C SER A 97 -18.18 -3.73 2.74
N SER A 98 -17.58 -3.64 1.54
CA SER A 98 -18.27 -3.99 0.29
C SER A 98 -17.56 -5.07 -0.52
N ARG A 99 -16.28 -5.36 -0.26
CA ARG A 99 -15.53 -6.31 -1.09
C ARG A 99 -14.26 -6.78 -0.40
N THR A 100 -13.65 -7.81 -0.98
CA THR A 100 -12.32 -8.27 -0.60
C THR A 100 -11.41 -8.10 -1.81
N VAL A 101 -10.26 -7.47 -1.62
CA VAL A 101 -9.31 -7.23 -2.69
C VAL A 101 -7.93 -7.75 -2.31
N ILE A 102 -7.18 -8.20 -3.29
CA ILE A 102 -5.86 -8.80 -3.08
C ILE A 102 -4.84 -8.10 -3.97
N PHE A 103 -3.69 -7.78 -3.38
CA PHE A 103 -2.53 -7.32 -4.12
C PHE A 103 -1.44 -8.36 -3.99
N LYS A 104 -1.09 -9.02 -5.09
CA LYS A 104 -0.06 -10.06 -5.09
C LYS A 104 1.29 -9.49 -5.48
N SER A 105 2.36 -10.12 -5.00
CA SER A 105 3.72 -9.60 -5.17
C SER A 105 4.16 -9.49 -6.62
N GLN A 106 3.62 -10.33 -7.51
CA GLN A 106 3.99 -10.32 -8.93
C GLN A 106 2.88 -9.80 -9.83
N SER A 107 1.85 -9.19 -9.25
CA SER A 107 0.76 -8.60 -10.01
C SER A 107 1.06 -7.13 -10.32
N THR A 108 0.40 -6.64 -11.36
CA THR A 108 0.48 -5.23 -11.73
C THR A 108 -0.82 -4.51 -11.39
N GLY A 109 -1.47 -4.92 -10.32
CA GLY A 109 -2.69 -4.28 -9.87
C GLY A 109 -3.41 -5.11 -8.83
N TRP A 110 -4.59 -4.66 -8.49
CA TRP A 110 -5.44 -5.29 -7.47
C TRP A 110 -6.45 -6.23 -8.12
N THR A 111 -6.78 -7.30 -7.43
CA THR A 111 -7.81 -8.26 -7.87
C THR A 111 -8.92 -8.29 -6.84
N GLU A 112 -10.16 -8.15 -7.30
CA GLU A 112 -11.31 -8.30 -6.43
C GLU A 112 -11.70 -9.77 -6.35
N VAL A 113 -11.92 -10.25 -5.13
CA VAL A 113 -12.33 -11.63 -4.87
C VAL A 113 -13.83 -11.65 -4.68
N ARG A 114 -14.48 -12.58 -5.36
CA ARG A 114 -15.94 -12.73 -5.26
C ARG A 114 -16.35 -14.09 -4.74
#